data_d31b2eff9cb7a91e00c1e386b2dc8d7d
#
_entry.id   d31b2eff9cb7a91e00c1e386b2dc8d7d
#
_cell.length_a   1.000
_cell.length_b   1.000
_cell.length_c   1.000
_cell.angle_alpha   90.00
_cell.angle_beta   90.00
_cell.angle_gamma   90.00
#
_symmetry.space_group_name_H-M   'P 1'
#
loop_
_entity.id
_entity.type
_entity.pdbx_description
1 polymer ?
#
loop_
_entity_poly.entity_id
_entity_poly.type
_entity_poly.pdbx_seq_one_letter_code
_entity_poly.pdbx_strand_id
1 'polypeptide(L)'
;MKQVSNMANTSNGSLATLLILFTISAAIHTGAAQFSVQSQNLIADNISVVEGETATISCRVKNNDDSVIQLLNPNRQTIYFKDVRPLKDARFQLVNFSDNELRVSLSNVSLSDEGRYVCQLYTDPPQEAYADITVLVPPGNPIIESREDIVREGNETEITCTSMGSKPAATIKWMKGDKELQGKSKVEATYDRMFTVTSWLRFTVTREDDGVPVVCIVDHPAVKDFQAQKYLEVQYKPEVTIKVEFPQGLIREGENLELTCQVKGKPQPHQVNWVRVDDEVPSHAVITGSDLFIENLNKSYNGTYRCVVSNSVGETYADYILYVRDSQAGPEAQRLDHAVIGGVVAVVVFAILCLLIVLGRYFARHKGTYFTHEAKGADDAADADTAIINAEGGHNNSDEKKEYYI
;
A
#
# COMPACT_ATOMS: atom_id res chain seq x y z
N MET A 1 35.30 36.47 -50.89
CA MET A 1 35.96 36.52 -52.23
C MET A 1 37.27 35.82 -52.13
N LYS A 2 37.34 34.72 -52.88
CA LYS A 2 38.45 34.19 -53.71
C LYS A 2 39.80 34.05 -53.02
N GLN A 3 40.22 32.86 -52.83
CA GLN A 3 40.81 31.86 -53.77
C GLN A 3 42.36 31.84 -53.65
N VAL A 4 42.87 30.71 -53.26
CA VAL A 4 43.48 29.65 -54.12
C VAL A 4 44.97 29.89 -54.33
N SER A 5 45.79 29.08 -53.96
CA SER A 5 46.31 27.79 -54.45
C SER A 5 47.83 27.78 -54.48
N ASN A 6 48.34 26.70 -54.08
CA ASN A 6 49.20 25.74 -54.78
C ASN A 6 50.70 25.84 -54.76
N MET A 7 51.22 24.68 -54.50
CA MET A 7 52.29 23.89 -55.10
C MET A 7 53.72 24.10 -54.54
N ALA A 8 54.15 23.13 -53.83
CA ALA A 8 54.86 21.89 -54.27
C ALA A 8 56.35 22.08 -54.55
N ASN A 9 57.06 21.28 -53.87
CA ASN A 9 58.09 20.39 -54.40
C ASN A 9 59.50 20.45 -53.78
N THR A 10 59.85 19.28 -53.27
CA THR A 10 61.19 18.61 -53.33
C THR A 10 62.32 19.19 -52.51
N SER A 11 63.00 18.48 -51.66
CA SER A 11 63.78 17.29 -51.95
C SER A 11 64.47 16.75 -50.69
N ASN A 12 64.64 15.50 -50.66
CA ASN A 12 65.59 14.67 -49.94
C ASN A 12 66.73 15.36 -49.19
N GLY A 13 66.70 15.26 -47.83
CA GLY A 13 67.80 15.60 -46.95
C GLY A 13 67.80 14.68 -45.73
N SER A 14 68.53 13.62 -45.87
CA SER A 14 69.21 12.88 -44.80
C SER A 14 68.43 12.41 -43.56
N LEU A 15 67.99 11.17 -43.58
CA LEU A 15 67.48 10.35 -42.50
C LEU A 15 68.43 10.21 -41.27
N ALA A 16 69.63 10.68 -41.36
CA ALA A 16 70.69 10.50 -40.32
C ALA A 16 70.64 11.62 -39.23
N THR A 17 70.15 12.82 -39.54
CA THR A 17 70.06 13.92 -38.56
C THR A 17 68.80 13.91 -37.72
N LEU A 18 67.76 13.17 -38.15
CA LEU A 18 66.52 13.01 -37.32
C LEU A 18 66.66 12.02 -36.18
N LEU A 19 67.54 11.03 -36.28
CA LEU A 19 67.76 10.02 -35.24
C LEU A 19 68.60 10.53 -34.05
N ILE A 20 69.44 11.53 -34.21
CA ILE A 20 70.27 12.11 -33.13
C ILE A 20 69.45 13.14 -32.33
N LEU A 21 68.52 13.82 -32.94
CA LEU A 21 67.62 14.74 -32.25
C LEU A 21 66.53 14.03 -31.40
N PHE A 22 66.11 12.82 -31.81
CA PHE A 22 65.17 12.00 -31.02
C PHE A 22 65.81 11.35 -29.79
N THR A 23 67.09 11.04 -29.79
CA THR A 23 67.78 10.44 -28.63
C THR A 23 68.15 11.45 -27.58
N ILE A 24 68.35 12.73 -27.93
CA ILE A 24 68.62 13.81 -26.97
C ILE A 24 67.34 14.32 -26.33
N SER A 25 66.19 14.27 -27.02
CA SER A 25 64.88 14.61 -26.49
C SER A 25 64.35 13.59 -25.49
N ALA A 26 64.74 12.31 -25.61
CA ALA A 26 64.35 11.25 -24.69
C ALA A 26 65.14 11.23 -23.37
N ALA A 27 66.28 11.89 -23.29
CA ALA A 27 67.13 11.90 -22.10
C ALA A 27 66.83 13.10 -21.16
N ILE A 28 66.00 14.07 -21.57
CA ILE A 28 65.63 15.24 -20.74
C ILE A 28 64.28 15.02 -20.01
N HIS A 29 63.55 13.88 -20.28
CA HIS A 29 62.25 13.62 -19.66
C HIS A 29 62.31 12.68 -18.43
N THR A 30 63.49 12.34 -17.92
CA THR A 30 63.61 11.54 -16.73
C THR A 30 64.17 12.39 -15.58
N GLY A 31 63.31 13.23 -14.99
CA GLY A 31 63.76 14.02 -13.82
C GLY A 31 62.74 15.02 -13.28
N ALA A 32 61.58 15.14 -13.85
CA ALA A 32 60.48 15.85 -13.16
C ALA A 32 59.88 14.90 -12.13
N ALA A 33 60.44 14.86 -10.91
CA ALA A 33 59.68 14.39 -9.77
C ALA A 33 58.39 15.20 -9.76
N GLN A 34 57.26 14.59 -10.18
CA GLN A 34 55.94 15.13 -9.87
C GLN A 34 55.83 15.12 -8.35
N PHE A 35 56.22 16.21 -7.72
CA PHE A 35 55.68 16.58 -6.41
C PHE A 35 54.19 16.72 -6.64
N SER A 36 53.43 15.65 -6.41
CA SER A 36 52.00 15.77 -6.18
C SER A 36 51.84 16.59 -4.92
N VAL A 37 51.70 17.89 -5.08
CA VAL A 37 51.21 18.77 -4.00
C VAL A 37 49.84 18.19 -3.67
N GLN A 38 49.79 17.35 -2.63
CA GLN A 38 48.52 16.90 -2.08
C GLN A 38 47.78 18.15 -1.66
N SER A 39 46.81 18.60 -2.44
CA SER A 39 46.01 19.78 -2.14
C SER A 39 45.34 19.57 -0.79
N GLN A 40 45.48 20.50 0.11
CA GLN A 40 44.69 20.54 1.33
C GLN A 40 43.21 20.58 0.94
N ASN A 41 42.42 19.77 1.62
CA ASN A 41 40.96 19.73 1.39
C ASN A 41 40.24 19.98 2.70
N LEU A 42 39.67 21.19 2.82
CA LEU A 42 38.82 21.59 3.94
C LEU A 42 37.38 21.12 3.69
N ILE A 43 36.79 20.42 4.66
CA ILE A 43 35.48 19.82 4.60
C ILE A 43 34.63 20.23 5.81
N ALA A 44 33.39 20.61 5.57
CA ALA A 44 32.37 20.83 6.60
C ALA A 44 31.05 20.20 6.12
N ASP A 45 30.25 19.70 7.05
CA ASP A 45 28.96 19.03 6.74
C ASP A 45 27.79 19.92 7.19
N ASN A 46 26.69 19.88 6.42
CA ASN A 46 25.47 20.55 6.83
C ASN A 46 24.82 19.80 8.00
N ILE A 47 24.16 20.55 8.89
CA ILE A 47 23.60 20.05 10.14
C ILE A 47 22.13 20.40 10.23
N SER A 48 21.27 19.39 10.45
CA SER A 48 19.89 19.60 10.86
C SER A 48 19.75 19.24 12.33
N VAL A 49 19.23 20.15 13.13
CA VAL A 49 19.14 20.01 14.59
C VAL A 49 17.77 20.48 15.05
N VAL A 50 17.19 19.80 16.04
CA VAL A 50 15.92 20.21 16.64
C VAL A 50 16.17 21.39 17.59
N GLU A 51 15.28 22.37 17.58
CA GLU A 51 15.33 23.52 18.49
C GLU A 51 15.47 23.07 19.95
N GLY A 52 16.40 23.72 20.69
CA GLY A 52 16.73 23.35 22.06
C GLY A 52 17.80 22.26 22.19
N GLU A 53 18.09 21.49 21.14
CA GLU A 53 19.13 20.46 21.15
C GLU A 53 20.55 21.06 20.93
N THR A 54 21.53 20.20 20.80
CA THR A 54 22.92 20.56 20.58
C THR A 54 23.36 20.21 19.16
N ALA A 55 23.82 21.21 18.42
CA ALA A 55 24.48 21.04 17.13
C ALA A 55 25.99 20.84 17.31
N THR A 56 26.59 19.99 16.49
CA THR A 56 28.06 19.81 16.46
C THR A 56 28.59 20.14 15.08
N ILE A 57 29.42 21.18 15.04
CA ILE A 57 30.08 21.68 13.82
C ILE A 57 31.48 21.10 13.76
N SER A 58 31.85 20.43 12.67
CA SER A 58 33.17 19.85 12.46
C SER A 58 33.82 20.42 11.21
N CYS A 59 34.93 21.17 11.40
CA CYS A 59 35.81 21.60 10.34
C CYS A 59 36.94 20.58 10.22
N ARG A 60 37.02 19.84 9.12
CA ARG A 60 38.02 18.78 8.90
C ARG A 60 38.91 19.12 7.73
N VAL A 61 40.24 18.96 7.91
CA VAL A 61 41.24 19.19 6.87
C VAL A 61 41.98 17.90 6.56
N LYS A 62 42.03 17.56 5.28
CA LYS A 62 42.90 16.49 4.80
C LYS A 62 44.25 17.08 4.39
N ASN A 63 45.37 16.44 4.81
CA ASN A 63 46.74 16.87 4.49
C ASN A 63 47.05 18.28 4.95
N ASN A 64 46.76 18.61 6.22
CA ASN A 64 47.08 19.91 6.77
C ASN A 64 48.61 20.09 6.85
N ASP A 65 49.07 21.27 6.51
CA ASP A 65 50.48 21.72 6.56
C ASP A 65 50.75 22.68 7.76
N ASP A 66 50.14 22.43 8.92
CA ASP A 66 50.11 23.28 10.08
C ASP A 66 49.33 24.60 9.92
N SER A 67 48.55 24.71 8.84
CA SER A 67 47.65 25.84 8.65
C SER A 67 46.58 25.88 9.74
N VAL A 68 46.20 27.08 10.16
CA VAL A 68 45.29 27.29 11.29
C VAL A 68 43.84 27.19 10.83
N ILE A 69 43.07 26.36 11.56
CA ILE A 69 41.62 26.26 11.37
C ILE A 69 40.92 27.27 12.27
N GLN A 70 39.96 28.02 11.70
CA GLN A 70 39.01 28.83 12.46
C GLN A 70 37.56 28.54 12.04
N LEU A 71 36.64 28.77 12.99
CA LEU A 71 35.20 28.67 12.78
C LEU A 71 34.57 30.05 12.97
N LEU A 72 33.73 30.46 12.01
CA LEU A 72 33.00 31.74 12.02
C LEU A 72 31.48 31.45 12.05
N ASN A 73 30.74 32.34 12.72
CA ASN A 73 29.28 32.34 12.72
C ASN A 73 28.74 32.93 11.40
N PRO A 74 27.40 32.89 11.16
CA PRO A 74 26.78 33.49 9.96
C PRO A 74 27.06 34.98 9.76
N ASN A 75 27.37 35.73 10.82
CA ASN A 75 27.76 37.13 10.78
C ASN A 75 29.26 37.34 10.56
N ARG A 76 29.99 36.27 10.23
CA ARG A 76 31.45 36.29 10.04
C ARG A 76 32.25 36.67 11.28
N GLN A 77 31.70 36.47 12.48
CA GLN A 77 32.45 36.65 13.73
C GLN A 77 33.14 35.33 14.10
N THR A 78 34.39 35.41 14.53
CA THR A 78 35.17 34.24 14.94
C THR A 78 34.62 33.63 16.23
N ILE A 79 34.12 32.39 16.15
CA ILE A 79 33.69 31.58 17.29
C ILE A 79 34.92 30.97 17.98
N TYR A 80 35.72 30.24 17.18
CA TYR A 80 36.99 29.63 17.59
C TYR A 80 38.10 29.93 16.59
N PHE A 81 39.26 30.20 17.11
CA PHE A 81 40.53 30.27 16.40
C PHE A 81 41.49 29.33 17.10
N LYS A 82 41.82 28.21 16.47
CA LYS A 82 42.44 27.06 17.16
C LYS A 82 41.56 26.65 18.36
N ASP A 83 42.13 26.58 19.55
CA ASP A 83 41.51 26.26 20.84
C ASP A 83 40.99 27.48 21.62
N VAL A 84 41.18 28.69 21.07
CA VAL A 84 40.78 29.96 21.73
C VAL A 84 39.39 30.36 21.23
N ARG A 85 38.51 30.75 22.16
CA ARG A 85 37.17 31.26 21.89
C ARG A 85 37.05 32.76 22.06
N PRO A 86 37.20 33.59 21.01
CA PRO A 86 36.99 35.03 21.08
C PRO A 86 35.53 35.45 21.33
N LEU A 87 34.58 34.69 20.79
CA LEU A 87 33.13 34.96 20.95
C LEU A 87 32.69 34.68 22.39
N LYS A 88 32.01 35.68 23.01
CA LYS A 88 31.53 35.60 24.41
C LYS A 88 30.16 34.87 24.52
N ASP A 89 29.90 33.85 23.70
CA ASP A 89 28.69 33.02 23.81
C ASP A 89 29.06 31.67 24.44
N ALA A 90 28.62 31.48 25.69
CA ALA A 90 28.95 30.28 26.48
C ALA A 90 28.34 28.98 25.91
N ARG A 91 27.35 29.05 25.00
CA ARG A 91 26.75 27.90 24.36
C ARG A 91 27.72 27.18 23.42
N PHE A 92 28.70 27.90 22.86
CA PHE A 92 29.76 27.30 22.07
C PHE A 92 30.84 26.70 22.94
N GLN A 93 31.07 25.38 22.79
CA GLN A 93 32.08 24.65 23.55
C GLN A 93 32.99 23.86 22.62
N LEU A 94 34.29 23.86 22.90
CA LEU A 94 35.28 23.07 22.19
C LEU A 94 35.10 21.58 22.55
N VAL A 95 34.80 20.75 21.54
CA VAL A 95 34.69 19.30 21.71
C VAL A 95 36.01 18.61 21.41
N ASN A 96 36.67 19.01 20.32
CA ASN A 96 37.96 18.50 19.90
C ASN A 96 38.74 19.54 19.11
N PHE A 97 40.05 19.57 19.32
CA PHE A 97 40.97 20.36 18.51
C PHE A 97 42.21 19.53 18.22
N SER A 98 42.55 19.45 16.95
CA SER A 98 43.79 18.85 16.46
C SER A 98 44.22 19.57 15.19
N ASP A 99 45.40 19.24 14.66
CA ASP A 99 45.90 19.84 13.41
C ASP A 99 44.95 19.60 12.22
N ASN A 100 44.15 18.51 12.26
CA ASN A 100 43.26 18.12 11.17
C ASN A 100 41.77 18.33 11.46
N GLU A 101 41.38 18.73 12.69
CA GLU A 101 39.97 18.90 13.03
C GLU A 101 39.75 19.96 14.11
N LEU A 102 38.82 20.87 13.86
CA LEU A 102 38.22 21.73 14.87
C LEU A 102 36.74 21.33 15.00
N ARG A 103 36.36 20.77 16.15
CA ARG A 103 34.97 20.33 16.44
C ARG A 103 34.43 21.15 17.60
N VAL A 104 33.30 21.81 17.35
CA VAL A 104 32.64 22.73 18.29
C VAL A 104 31.18 22.33 18.44
N SER A 105 30.68 22.25 19.67
CA SER A 105 29.27 22.09 19.98
C SER A 105 28.60 23.44 20.27
N LEU A 106 27.38 23.62 19.77
CA LEU A 106 26.46 24.70 20.10
C LEU A 106 25.26 24.11 20.83
N SER A 107 25.14 24.36 22.12
CA SER A 107 24.04 23.89 22.94
C SER A 107 22.82 24.84 22.90
N ASN A 108 21.61 24.28 23.16
CA ASN A 108 20.37 25.04 23.20
C ASN A 108 20.17 25.89 21.93
N VAL A 109 20.18 25.20 20.78
CA VAL A 109 20.07 25.84 19.46
C VAL A 109 18.70 26.47 19.31
N SER A 110 18.64 27.68 18.79
CA SER A 110 17.41 28.43 18.50
C SER A 110 17.32 28.79 17.02
N LEU A 111 16.14 29.23 16.56
CA LEU A 111 15.93 29.73 15.19
C LEU A 111 16.87 30.85 14.77
N SER A 112 17.42 31.64 15.75
CA SER A 112 18.38 32.70 15.50
C SER A 112 19.79 32.17 15.16
N ASP A 113 20.09 30.93 15.50
CA ASP A 113 21.40 30.30 15.22
C ASP A 113 21.44 29.66 13.83
N GLU A 114 20.31 29.63 13.10
CA GLU A 114 20.24 29.13 11.74
C GLU A 114 21.04 29.97 10.77
N GLY A 115 21.80 29.32 9.91
CA GLY A 115 22.55 29.97 8.87
C GLY A 115 23.85 29.27 8.50
N ARG A 116 24.65 29.97 7.71
CA ARG A 116 25.91 29.46 7.17
C ARG A 116 27.06 29.74 8.10
N TYR A 117 27.60 28.72 8.73
CA TYR A 117 28.85 28.76 9.47
C TYR A 117 30.01 28.50 8.52
N VAL A 118 31.14 29.15 8.75
CA VAL A 118 32.29 29.05 7.87
C VAL A 118 33.44 28.43 8.59
N CYS A 119 33.88 27.27 8.13
CA CYS A 119 35.20 26.74 8.43
C CYS A 119 36.20 27.44 7.51
N GLN A 120 37.20 28.09 8.05
CA GLN A 120 38.24 28.76 7.26
C GLN A 120 39.60 28.22 7.64
N LEU A 121 40.40 27.92 6.64
CA LEU A 121 41.79 27.55 6.79
C LEU A 121 42.67 28.75 6.39
N TYR A 122 43.58 29.13 7.27
CA TYR A 122 44.49 30.22 7.04
C TYR A 122 45.63 29.79 6.10
N THR A 123 45.36 29.96 4.82
CA THR A 123 46.26 29.70 3.68
C THR A 123 46.30 30.96 2.80
N ASP A 124 47.21 31.04 1.85
CA ASP A 124 47.23 32.09 0.84
C ASP A 124 46.96 31.49 -0.56
N PRO A 125 45.80 31.70 -1.16
CA PRO A 125 44.61 32.37 -0.60
C PRO A 125 43.89 31.55 0.48
N PRO A 126 43.10 32.16 1.39
CA PRO A 126 42.31 31.45 2.40
C PRO A 126 41.32 30.45 1.77
N GLN A 127 41.22 29.24 2.34
CA GLN A 127 40.25 28.23 1.93
C GLN A 127 39.03 28.26 2.86
N GLU A 128 37.84 28.14 2.32
CA GLU A 128 36.59 28.12 3.08
C GLU A 128 35.77 26.86 2.74
N ALA A 129 35.16 26.27 3.78
CA ALA A 129 34.11 25.29 3.66
C ALA A 129 32.92 25.72 4.51
N TYR A 130 31.72 25.34 4.07
CA TYR A 130 30.48 25.83 4.67
C TYR A 130 29.71 24.70 5.35
N ALA A 131 29.26 25.00 6.59
CA ALA A 131 28.34 24.17 7.35
C ALA A 131 27.04 24.96 7.51
N ASP A 132 25.99 24.60 6.74
CA ASP A 132 24.68 25.21 6.91
C ASP A 132 23.96 24.53 8.07
N ILE A 133 23.64 25.28 9.12
CA ILE A 133 22.78 24.82 10.22
C ILE A 133 21.34 25.15 9.88
N THR A 134 20.50 24.09 9.82
CA THR A 134 19.05 24.17 9.68
C THR A 134 18.41 23.78 11.01
N VAL A 135 17.60 24.68 11.57
CA VAL A 135 16.90 24.43 12.83
C VAL A 135 15.51 23.86 12.53
N LEU A 136 15.25 22.67 13.06
CA LEU A 136 13.99 21.98 12.98
C LEU A 136 13.11 22.34 14.18
N VAL A 137 11.89 22.79 13.92
CA VAL A 137 10.88 23.02 14.94
C VAL A 137 9.77 22.00 14.79
N PRO A 138 9.57 21.09 15.76
CA PRO A 138 8.51 20.11 15.68
C PRO A 138 7.13 20.78 15.70
N PRO A 139 6.14 20.26 14.99
CA PRO A 139 4.77 20.77 15.07
C PRO A 139 4.16 20.55 16.45
N GLY A 140 3.22 21.42 16.83
CA GLY A 140 2.32 21.17 17.94
C GLY A 140 1.39 19.97 17.67
N ASN A 141 0.73 19.46 18.72
CA ASN A 141 -0.18 18.33 18.59
C ASN A 141 -1.22 18.56 17.48
N PRO A 142 -1.40 17.61 16.56
CA PRO A 142 -2.35 17.75 15.47
C PRO A 142 -3.78 17.81 16.02
N ILE A 143 -4.55 18.75 15.50
CA ILE A 143 -5.97 18.93 15.84
C ILE A 143 -6.80 18.36 14.70
N ILE A 144 -7.67 17.40 15.01
CA ILE A 144 -8.57 16.77 14.04
C ILE A 144 -10.02 17.10 14.42
N GLU A 145 -10.74 17.66 13.47
CA GLU A 145 -12.13 18.11 13.64
C GLU A 145 -12.99 17.59 12.49
N SER A 146 -14.24 17.28 12.77
CA SER A 146 -15.24 16.95 11.77
C SER A 146 -16.33 18.02 11.76
N ARG A 147 -16.92 18.26 10.61
CA ARG A 147 -18.06 19.16 10.49
C ARG A 147 -19.27 18.64 11.29
N GLU A 148 -19.47 17.32 11.23
CA GLU A 148 -20.53 16.59 11.94
C GLU A 148 -19.94 15.30 12.47
N ASP A 149 -20.25 14.91 13.71
CA ASP A 149 -19.81 13.67 14.32
C ASP A 149 -20.75 12.50 13.96
N ILE A 150 -22.02 12.83 13.64
CA ILE A 150 -23.06 11.89 13.24
C ILE A 150 -23.42 12.16 11.78
N VAL A 151 -23.18 11.17 10.93
CA VAL A 151 -23.38 11.29 9.48
C VAL A 151 -24.29 10.17 8.98
N ARG A 152 -25.21 10.49 8.07
CA ARG A 152 -26.05 9.48 7.43
C ARG A 152 -25.28 8.81 6.28
N GLU A 153 -25.46 7.50 6.15
CA GLU A 153 -24.95 6.73 5.01
C GLU A 153 -25.35 7.40 3.68
N GLY A 154 -24.38 7.47 2.76
CA GLY A 154 -24.55 8.10 1.46
C GLY A 154 -24.29 9.61 1.43
N ASN A 155 -24.16 10.27 2.58
CA ASN A 155 -23.81 11.69 2.63
C ASN A 155 -22.30 11.89 2.56
N GLU A 156 -21.87 13.05 2.06
CA GLU A 156 -20.49 13.49 2.15
C GLU A 156 -20.20 14.10 3.52
N THR A 157 -19.02 13.81 4.06
CA THR A 157 -18.47 14.47 5.24
C THR A 157 -17.14 15.11 4.93
N GLU A 158 -16.77 16.10 5.74
CA GLU A 158 -15.47 16.76 5.69
C GLU A 158 -14.80 16.70 7.06
N ILE A 159 -13.57 16.21 7.07
CA ILE A 159 -12.73 16.17 8.27
C ILE A 159 -11.52 17.05 8.00
N THR A 160 -11.18 17.89 8.96
CA THR A 160 -10.03 18.81 8.89
C THR A 160 -8.98 18.38 9.90
N CYS A 161 -7.70 18.39 9.46
CA CYS A 161 -6.56 18.21 10.34
C CYS A 161 -5.64 19.41 10.23
N THR A 162 -5.25 19.98 11.36
CA THR A 162 -4.35 21.13 11.45
C THR A 162 -3.13 20.79 12.28
N SER A 163 -1.95 21.03 11.68
CA SER A 163 -0.63 20.90 12.30
C SER A 163 0.03 22.28 12.34
N MET A 164 0.27 22.82 13.54
CA MET A 164 0.70 24.20 13.72
C MET A 164 2.17 24.32 14.16
N GLY A 165 2.82 25.38 13.69
CA GLY A 165 4.09 25.87 14.24
C GLY A 165 5.30 25.00 13.94
N SER A 166 5.36 24.35 12.76
CA SER A 166 6.50 23.52 12.36
C SER A 166 7.49 24.23 11.46
N LYS A 167 8.73 23.79 11.49
CA LYS A 167 9.76 24.15 10.51
C LYS A 167 10.69 22.95 10.24
N PRO A 168 10.77 22.49 8.97
CA PRO A 168 10.00 22.92 7.80
C PRO A 168 8.49 22.69 7.95
N ALA A 169 7.73 22.99 6.92
CA ALA A 169 6.31 22.66 6.90
C ALA A 169 6.13 21.14 6.99
N ALA A 170 5.26 20.69 7.90
CA ALA A 170 4.88 19.29 8.01
C ALA A 170 4.08 18.83 6.79
N THR A 171 3.99 17.53 6.56
CA THR A 171 3.09 16.95 5.57
C THR A 171 2.02 16.12 6.29
N ILE A 172 0.78 16.17 5.78
CA ILE A 172 -0.36 15.46 6.36
C ILE A 172 -0.80 14.36 5.42
N LYS A 173 -0.90 13.13 5.93
CA LYS A 173 -1.45 11.96 5.27
C LYS A 173 -2.69 11.49 6.00
N TRP A 174 -3.64 10.91 5.27
CA TRP A 174 -4.87 10.42 5.81
C TRP A 174 -4.99 8.91 5.68
N MET A 175 -5.41 8.27 6.76
CA MET A 175 -5.76 6.84 6.78
C MET A 175 -7.20 6.66 7.26
N LYS A 176 -7.96 5.79 6.62
CA LYS A 176 -9.27 5.31 7.07
C LYS A 176 -9.22 3.80 7.19
N GLY A 177 -9.19 3.28 8.42
CA GLY A 177 -8.76 1.90 8.65
C GLY A 177 -7.38 1.66 8.03
N ASP A 178 -7.26 0.66 7.17
CA ASP A 178 -5.99 0.31 6.49
C ASP A 178 -5.80 1.01 5.13
N LYS A 179 -6.73 1.89 4.74
CA LYS A 179 -6.72 2.54 3.43
C LYS A 179 -6.22 3.98 3.52
N GLU A 180 -5.20 4.30 2.72
CA GLU A 180 -4.76 5.69 2.53
C GLU A 180 -5.75 6.46 1.63
N LEU A 181 -6.09 7.69 2.06
CA LEU A 181 -6.98 8.60 1.35
C LEU A 181 -6.24 9.89 1.01
N GLN A 182 -6.63 10.50 -0.10
CA GLN A 182 -6.03 11.76 -0.55
C GLN A 182 -6.82 12.96 -0.03
N GLY A 183 -6.18 13.76 0.83
CA GLY A 183 -6.70 15.04 1.28
C GLY A 183 -6.16 16.21 0.46
N LYS A 184 -6.81 17.35 0.59
CA LYS A 184 -6.31 18.64 0.06
C LYS A 184 -5.64 19.39 1.20
N SER A 185 -4.41 19.87 0.99
CA SER A 185 -3.65 20.58 2.01
C SER A 185 -3.34 22.01 1.60
N LYS A 186 -3.30 22.90 2.59
CA LYS A 186 -2.84 24.29 2.47
C LYS A 186 -1.73 24.52 3.49
N VAL A 187 -0.67 25.16 3.06
CA VAL A 187 0.44 25.58 3.90
C VAL A 187 0.39 27.08 4.08
N GLU A 188 0.43 27.54 5.30
CA GLU A 188 0.47 28.97 5.64
C GLU A 188 1.72 29.27 6.46
N ALA A 189 2.50 30.27 6.01
CA ALA A 189 3.64 30.76 6.76
C ALA A 189 3.15 31.71 7.87
N THR A 190 3.72 31.54 9.06
CA THR A 190 3.51 32.45 10.20
C THR A 190 4.62 33.50 10.29
N TYR A 191 4.44 34.49 11.18
CA TYR A 191 5.40 35.60 11.34
C TYR A 191 6.80 35.17 11.78
N ASP A 192 6.89 34.02 12.48
CA ASP A 192 8.16 33.50 13.03
C ASP A 192 8.89 32.52 12.09
N ARG A 193 8.62 32.59 10.78
CA ARG A 193 9.19 31.69 9.77
C ARG A 193 8.81 30.21 9.99
N MET A 194 7.78 29.94 10.77
CA MET A 194 7.18 28.63 10.96
C MET A 194 5.99 28.47 10.02
N PHE A 195 5.46 27.25 9.94
CA PHE A 195 4.39 26.89 9.05
C PHE A 195 3.23 26.24 9.82
N THR A 196 2.03 26.58 9.41
CA THR A 196 0.80 25.86 9.77
C THR A 196 0.30 25.14 8.54
N VAL A 197 0.02 23.84 8.68
CA VAL A 197 -0.52 23.03 7.60
C VAL A 197 -1.92 22.57 8.00
N THR A 198 -2.89 22.87 7.14
CA THR A 198 -4.27 22.41 7.28
C THR A 198 -4.62 21.51 6.12
N SER A 199 -5.16 20.35 6.40
CA SER A 199 -5.59 19.36 5.38
C SER A 199 -7.06 19.02 5.56
N TRP A 200 -7.80 18.94 4.46
CA TRP A 200 -9.21 18.57 4.40
C TRP A 200 -9.39 17.26 3.67
N LEU A 201 -10.07 16.33 4.30
CA LEU A 201 -10.48 15.07 3.74
C LEU A 201 -12.00 15.08 3.52
N ARG A 202 -12.44 14.85 2.27
CA ARG A 202 -13.84 14.68 1.91
C ARG A 202 -14.09 13.31 1.35
N PHE A 203 -15.11 12.65 1.83
CA PHE A 203 -15.54 11.35 1.30
C PHE A 203 -17.01 11.10 1.57
N THR A 204 -17.61 10.21 0.75
CA THR A 204 -18.97 9.72 0.99
C THR A 204 -18.93 8.62 2.04
N VAL A 205 -19.76 8.75 3.05
CA VAL A 205 -19.79 7.85 4.21
C VAL A 205 -20.64 6.62 3.89
N THR A 206 -20.15 5.45 4.24
CA THR A 206 -20.85 4.17 4.15
C THR A 206 -21.07 3.57 5.54
N ARG A 207 -21.95 2.58 5.68
CA ARG A 207 -22.20 1.88 6.96
C ARG A 207 -20.96 1.19 7.52
N GLU A 208 -20.05 0.77 6.64
CA GLU A 208 -18.77 0.15 7.01
C GLU A 208 -17.82 1.13 7.69
N ASP A 209 -18.08 2.43 7.57
CA ASP A 209 -17.28 3.48 8.20
C ASP A 209 -17.69 3.75 9.67
N ASP A 210 -18.78 3.12 10.15
CA ASP A 210 -19.24 3.28 11.52
C ASP A 210 -18.23 2.77 12.53
N GLY A 211 -17.70 3.69 13.35
CA GLY A 211 -16.69 3.39 14.35
C GLY A 211 -15.29 3.11 13.79
N VAL A 212 -15.06 3.30 12.47
CA VAL A 212 -13.73 3.16 11.87
C VAL A 212 -12.93 4.44 12.12
N PRO A 213 -11.68 4.34 12.61
CA PRO A 213 -10.85 5.52 12.83
C PRO A 213 -10.44 6.18 11.52
N VAL A 214 -10.64 7.49 11.43
CA VAL A 214 -10.00 8.35 10.44
C VAL A 214 -8.80 8.98 11.12
N VAL A 215 -7.60 8.66 10.63
CA VAL A 215 -6.33 9.05 11.23
C VAL A 215 -5.65 10.09 10.35
N CYS A 216 -5.24 11.18 10.99
CA CYS A 216 -4.38 12.21 10.43
C CYS A 216 -2.95 11.95 10.88
N ILE A 217 -2.07 11.58 9.98
CA ILE A 217 -0.65 11.33 10.24
C ILE A 217 0.13 12.56 9.80
N VAL A 218 0.89 13.13 10.72
CA VAL A 218 1.74 14.30 10.49
C VAL A 218 3.19 13.84 10.37
N ASP A 219 3.75 13.98 9.18
CA ASP A 219 5.14 13.62 8.88
C ASP A 219 6.03 14.86 8.95
N HIS A 220 7.04 14.81 9.82
CA HIS A 220 8.00 15.89 10.03
C HIS A 220 9.34 15.34 10.53
N PRO A 221 10.49 15.84 10.05
CA PRO A 221 11.81 15.27 10.37
C PRO A 221 12.19 15.30 11.87
N ALA A 222 11.55 16.15 12.68
CA ALA A 222 11.81 16.25 14.11
C ALA A 222 10.94 15.33 14.98
N VAL A 223 9.94 14.65 14.46
CA VAL A 223 9.01 13.80 15.22
C VAL A 223 8.75 12.48 14.50
N LYS A 224 8.40 11.44 15.26
CA LYS A 224 7.99 10.13 14.74
C LYS A 224 6.61 9.78 15.29
N ASP A 225 5.83 9.03 14.52
CA ASP A 225 4.52 8.48 14.93
C ASP A 225 3.56 9.56 15.44
N PHE A 226 3.56 10.73 14.80
CA PHE A 226 2.80 11.88 15.22
C PHE A 226 1.47 11.93 14.49
N GLN A 227 0.36 11.67 15.21
CA GLN A 227 -0.95 11.49 14.60
C GLN A 227 -2.11 11.90 15.52
N ALA A 228 -3.26 12.18 14.94
CA ALA A 228 -4.54 12.33 15.61
C ALA A 228 -5.60 11.46 14.91
N GLN A 229 -6.62 11.04 15.66
CA GLN A 229 -7.68 10.20 15.12
C GLN A 229 -9.05 10.70 15.51
N LYS A 230 -10.03 10.43 14.64
CA LYS A 230 -11.45 10.77 14.82
C LYS A 230 -12.30 9.59 14.43
N TYR A 231 -13.35 9.32 15.20
CA TYR A 231 -14.36 8.31 14.89
C TYR A 231 -15.63 9.02 14.48
N LEU A 232 -16.28 8.54 13.43
CA LEU A 232 -17.58 9.00 13.00
C LEU A 232 -18.66 8.00 13.45
N GLU A 233 -19.80 8.51 13.82
CA GLU A 233 -21.01 7.71 14.01
C GLU A 233 -21.82 7.74 12.71
N VAL A 234 -22.01 6.55 12.09
CA VAL A 234 -22.77 6.46 10.84
C VAL A 234 -24.16 5.93 11.11
N GLN A 235 -25.15 6.72 10.73
CA GLN A 235 -26.57 6.32 10.77
C GLN A 235 -26.99 5.76 9.44
N TYR A 236 -27.64 4.57 9.45
CA TYR A 236 -28.11 3.88 8.25
C TYR A 236 -29.44 3.18 8.49
N LYS A 237 -30.19 2.95 7.38
CA LYS A 237 -31.45 2.23 7.38
C LYS A 237 -31.26 0.81 7.93
N PRO A 238 -32.30 0.23 8.57
CA PRO A 238 -32.24 -1.15 9.00
C PRO A 238 -31.98 -2.10 7.83
N GLU A 239 -31.14 -3.10 8.05
CA GLU A 239 -30.99 -4.28 7.22
C GLU A 239 -31.78 -5.40 7.89
N VAL A 240 -32.63 -6.07 7.12
CA VAL A 240 -33.60 -7.05 7.64
C VAL A 240 -33.38 -8.36 6.97
N THR A 241 -33.25 -9.43 7.77
CA THR A 241 -33.19 -10.83 7.28
C THR A 241 -34.13 -11.68 8.12
N ILE A 242 -34.81 -12.64 7.49
CA ILE A 242 -35.71 -13.56 8.18
C ILE A 242 -34.99 -14.90 8.34
N LYS A 243 -34.84 -15.33 9.58
CA LYS A 243 -34.33 -16.66 9.93
C LYS A 243 -35.54 -17.55 10.24
N VAL A 244 -35.52 -18.77 9.71
CA VAL A 244 -36.56 -19.78 9.95
C VAL A 244 -35.98 -20.80 10.92
N GLU A 245 -36.62 -20.99 12.05
CA GLU A 245 -36.14 -21.93 13.10
C GLU A 245 -36.80 -23.28 13.05
N PHE A 246 -37.36 -23.78 11.99
CA PHE A 246 -37.82 -25.16 11.74
C PHE A 246 -38.61 -25.28 10.44
N PRO A 247 -38.66 -26.45 9.79
CA PRO A 247 -37.76 -27.60 9.82
C PRO A 247 -36.89 -27.66 8.55
N GLN A 248 -35.83 -28.49 8.61
CA GLN A 248 -35.14 -28.91 7.38
C GLN A 248 -36.10 -29.77 6.56
N GLY A 249 -36.90 -29.14 5.67
CA GLY A 249 -37.80 -29.85 4.82
C GLY A 249 -39.02 -29.05 4.34
N LEU A 250 -39.93 -29.76 3.71
CA LEU A 250 -41.20 -29.19 3.25
C LEU A 250 -42.16 -29.01 4.42
N ILE A 251 -42.65 -27.81 4.63
CA ILE A 251 -43.62 -27.49 5.69
C ILE A 251 -44.97 -28.15 5.41
N ARG A 252 -45.52 -28.85 6.38
CA ARG A 252 -46.79 -29.62 6.27
C ARG A 252 -47.86 -29.06 7.19
N GLU A 253 -49.12 -29.39 6.87
CA GLU A 253 -50.25 -29.10 7.74
C GLU A 253 -50.08 -29.76 9.11
N GLY A 254 -50.43 -29.02 10.17
CA GLY A 254 -50.29 -29.43 11.56
C GLY A 254 -48.94 -29.17 12.19
N GLU A 255 -47.90 -28.73 11.43
CA GLU A 255 -46.62 -28.33 11.96
C GLU A 255 -46.64 -26.90 12.54
N ASN A 256 -45.62 -26.52 13.24
CA ASN A 256 -45.45 -25.16 13.77
C ASN A 256 -44.35 -24.45 12.97
N LEU A 257 -44.47 -23.13 12.83
CA LEU A 257 -43.52 -22.25 12.16
C LEU A 257 -43.07 -21.18 13.11
N GLU A 258 -41.76 -20.98 13.18
CA GLU A 258 -41.14 -19.89 13.90
C GLU A 258 -40.24 -19.08 12.93
N LEU A 259 -40.55 -17.79 12.81
CA LEU A 259 -39.80 -16.84 11.98
C LEU A 259 -39.19 -15.78 12.87
N THR A 260 -37.89 -15.64 12.86
CA THR A 260 -37.17 -14.58 13.57
C THR A 260 -36.72 -13.49 12.61
N CYS A 261 -37.13 -12.26 12.86
CA CYS A 261 -36.71 -11.08 12.12
C CYS A 261 -35.39 -10.57 12.70
N GLN A 262 -34.28 -10.88 12.03
CA GLN A 262 -32.95 -10.37 12.42
C GLN A 262 -32.74 -8.99 11.80
N VAL A 263 -32.41 -8.02 12.67
CA VAL A 263 -32.32 -6.61 12.29
C VAL A 263 -30.98 -6.02 12.69
N LYS A 264 -30.36 -5.32 11.77
CA LYS A 264 -29.13 -4.54 12.01
C LYS A 264 -29.35 -3.14 11.44
N GLY A 265 -29.23 -2.12 12.28
CA GLY A 265 -29.40 -0.73 11.87
C GLY A 265 -28.89 0.24 12.91
N LYS A 266 -28.60 1.46 12.51
CA LYS A 266 -28.16 2.52 13.41
C LYS A 266 -28.87 3.85 13.07
N PRO A 267 -29.59 4.47 14.00
CA PRO A 267 -29.88 4.00 15.35
C PRO A 267 -30.55 2.64 15.39
N GLN A 268 -30.43 1.93 16.54
CA GLN A 268 -31.08 0.65 16.74
C GLN A 268 -32.58 0.78 16.43
N PRO A 269 -33.15 -0.07 15.58
CA PRO A 269 -34.57 -0.04 15.32
C PRO A 269 -35.40 -0.27 16.62
N HIS A 270 -36.43 0.52 16.79
CA HIS A 270 -37.29 0.50 17.99
C HIS A 270 -38.62 -0.23 17.74
N GLN A 271 -38.93 -0.53 16.50
CA GLN A 271 -40.18 -1.18 16.12
C GLN A 271 -39.94 -2.21 15.02
N VAL A 272 -40.41 -3.43 15.27
CA VAL A 272 -40.46 -4.56 14.35
C VAL A 272 -41.91 -4.98 14.22
N ASN A 273 -42.47 -4.97 13.02
CA ASN A 273 -43.85 -5.34 12.75
C ASN A 273 -43.91 -6.50 11.75
N TRP A 274 -44.72 -7.51 12.08
CA TRP A 274 -45.05 -8.58 11.15
C TRP A 274 -46.41 -8.31 10.49
N VAL A 275 -46.47 -8.42 9.17
CA VAL A 275 -47.68 -8.27 8.39
C VAL A 275 -47.74 -9.43 7.36
N ARG A 276 -48.95 -9.85 6.97
CA ARG A 276 -49.17 -10.70 5.82
C ARG A 276 -49.58 -9.81 4.65
N VAL A 277 -48.88 -9.94 3.51
CA VAL A 277 -49.03 -8.97 2.40
C VAL A 277 -50.43 -9.02 1.77
N ASP A 278 -51.00 -10.23 1.65
CA ASP A 278 -52.23 -10.46 0.92
C ASP A 278 -53.48 -10.62 1.82
N ASP A 279 -53.28 -10.67 3.16
CA ASP A 279 -54.35 -10.92 4.13
C ASP A 279 -53.89 -10.52 5.53
N GLU A 280 -54.72 -10.73 6.56
CA GLU A 280 -54.35 -10.57 7.94
C GLU A 280 -53.50 -11.73 8.48
N VAL A 281 -52.60 -11.43 9.39
CA VAL A 281 -51.84 -12.45 10.14
C VAL A 281 -52.85 -13.33 10.90
N PRO A 282 -52.71 -14.70 10.88
CA PRO A 282 -53.62 -15.57 11.59
C PRO A 282 -53.86 -15.14 13.03
N SER A 283 -55.12 -15.10 13.49
CA SER A 283 -55.47 -14.54 14.80
C SER A 283 -54.89 -15.30 16.00
N HIS A 284 -54.43 -16.53 15.81
CA HIS A 284 -53.74 -17.35 16.81
C HIS A 284 -52.23 -17.28 16.72
N ALA A 285 -51.67 -16.57 15.73
CA ALA A 285 -50.25 -16.32 15.65
C ALA A 285 -49.79 -15.42 16.80
N VAL A 286 -48.65 -15.78 17.38
CA VAL A 286 -48.07 -15.05 18.49
C VAL A 286 -46.87 -14.24 17.96
N ILE A 287 -46.94 -12.93 18.15
CA ILE A 287 -45.82 -12.01 17.82
C ILE A 287 -45.17 -11.57 19.13
N THR A 288 -43.90 -11.88 19.30
CA THR A 288 -43.14 -11.48 20.49
C THR A 288 -41.83 -10.81 20.04
N GLY A 289 -41.81 -9.48 20.10
CA GLY A 289 -40.65 -8.71 19.67
C GLY A 289 -40.37 -8.89 18.17
N SER A 290 -39.28 -9.58 17.83
CA SER A 290 -38.87 -9.89 16.47
C SER A 290 -39.44 -11.20 15.93
N ASP A 291 -40.06 -12.01 16.76
CA ASP A 291 -40.44 -13.37 16.43
C ASP A 291 -41.92 -13.48 16.11
N LEU A 292 -42.23 -14.22 15.02
CA LEU A 292 -43.57 -14.63 14.65
C LEU A 292 -43.66 -16.14 14.77
N PHE A 293 -44.57 -16.61 15.63
CA PHE A 293 -44.84 -18.01 15.86
C PHE A 293 -46.26 -18.36 15.41
N ILE A 294 -46.42 -19.40 14.57
CA ILE A 294 -47.71 -19.89 14.07
C ILE A 294 -47.81 -21.38 14.37
N GLU A 295 -48.73 -21.75 15.22
CA GLU A 295 -49.02 -23.14 15.55
C GLU A 295 -50.00 -23.76 14.55
N ASN A 296 -49.94 -25.10 14.42
CA ASN A 296 -50.91 -25.89 13.70
C ASN A 296 -51.19 -25.34 12.27
N LEU A 297 -50.16 -25.28 11.46
CA LEU A 297 -50.20 -24.71 10.12
C LEU A 297 -51.30 -25.33 9.24
N ASN A 298 -51.98 -24.51 8.50
CA ASN A 298 -53.02 -24.87 7.54
C ASN A 298 -52.71 -24.21 6.18
N LYS A 299 -53.14 -24.78 5.09
CA LYS A 299 -53.00 -24.23 3.72
C LYS A 299 -53.59 -22.83 3.57
N SER A 300 -54.62 -22.45 4.34
CA SER A 300 -55.16 -21.09 4.36
C SER A 300 -54.15 -20.03 4.85
N TYR A 301 -53.06 -20.47 5.51
CA TYR A 301 -52.03 -19.58 5.97
C TYR A 301 -50.93 -19.35 4.93
N ASN A 302 -51.00 -20.01 3.78
CA ASN A 302 -50.10 -19.78 2.66
C ASN A 302 -50.15 -18.32 2.22
N GLY A 303 -48.98 -17.71 2.04
CA GLY A 303 -48.87 -16.29 1.65
C GLY A 303 -47.52 -15.74 1.96
N THR A 304 -47.38 -14.44 1.76
CA THR A 304 -46.13 -13.71 2.00
C THR A 304 -46.20 -13.01 3.36
N TYR A 305 -45.36 -13.44 4.27
CA TYR A 305 -45.15 -12.81 5.58
C TYR A 305 -43.99 -11.83 5.49
N ARG A 306 -44.27 -10.59 5.85
CA ARG A 306 -43.33 -9.47 5.74
C ARG A 306 -42.97 -8.95 7.13
N CYS A 307 -41.67 -8.92 7.44
CA CYS A 307 -41.13 -8.20 8.56
C CYS A 307 -40.79 -6.78 8.15
N VAL A 308 -41.45 -5.80 8.71
CA VAL A 308 -41.24 -4.36 8.46
C VAL A 308 -40.53 -3.75 9.66
N VAL A 309 -39.44 -3.05 9.40
CA VAL A 309 -38.57 -2.46 10.44
C VAL A 309 -38.23 -1.03 10.08
N SER A 310 -38.31 -0.15 11.04
CA SER A 310 -37.99 1.27 10.87
C SER A 310 -37.07 1.82 11.96
N ASN A 311 -36.26 2.80 11.59
CA ASN A 311 -35.52 3.68 12.47
C ASN A 311 -35.65 5.12 11.99
N SER A 312 -34.94 6.09 12.62
CA SER A 312 -35.00 7.52 12.24
C SER A 312 -34.43 7.82 10.84
N VAL A 313 -33.74 6.88 10.21
CA VAL A 313 -33.17 7.04 8.87
C VAL A 313 -34.13 6.55 7.78
N GLY A 314 -34.95 5.53 8.09
CA GLY A 314 -35.92 5.03 7.14
C GLY A 314 -36.48 3.64 7.51
N GLU A 315 -37.30 3.11 6.59
CA GLU A 315 -37.97 1.84 6.73
C GLU A 315 -37.42 0.84 5.71
N THR A 316 -37.38 -0.44 6.11
CA THR A 316 -36.95 -1.57 5.27
C THR A 316 -37.76 -2.81 5.66
N TYR A 317 -37.88 -3.77 4.75
CA TYR A 317 -38.60 -5.00 5.00
C TYR A 317 -37.87 -6.21 4.38
N ALA A 318 -38.23 -7.40 4.89
CA ALA A 318 -37.89 -8.68 4.27
C ALA A 318 -39.15 -9.56 4.19
N ASP A 319 -39.24 -10.37 3.13
CA ASP A 319 -40.37 -11.23 2.85
C ASP A 319 -40.00 -12.70 3.04
N TYR A 320 -40.93 -13.47 3.61
CA TYR A 320 -40.89 -14.90 3.68
C TYR A 320 -42.14 -15.48 3.05
N ILE A 321 -42.01 -16.37 2.06
CA ILE A 321 -43.14 -17.02 1.40
C ILE A 321 -43.40 -18.36 2.07
N LEU A 322 -44.52 -18.46 2.79
CA LEU A 322 -44.98 -19.70 3.41
C LEU A 322 -45.77 -20.53 2.38
N TYR A 323 -45.38 -21.78 2.25
CA TYR A 323 -46.09 -22.78 1.45
C TYR A 323 -46.25 -24.07 2.24
N VAL A 324 -47.48 -24.31 2.74
CA VAL A 324 -47.88 -25.48 3.53
C VAL A 324 -48.40 -26.56 2.59
N ARG A 325 -47.89 -27.77 2.68
CA ARG A 325 -48.29 -28.95 1.89
C ARG A 325 -49.22 -29.88 2.69
N ASP A 326 -49.97 -30.70 1.98
CA ASP A 326 -50.80 -31.73 2.60
C ASP A 326 -49.95 -32.68 3.46
N SER A 327 -50.45 -33.00 4.64
CA SER A 327 -49.85 -34.03 5.52
C SER A 327 -49.86 -35.42 4.90
N GLN A 328 -50.74 -35.67 3.91
CA GLN A 328 -50.88 -36.96 3.22
C GLN A 328 -50.08 -37.05 1.90
N ALA A 329 -49.50 -35.99 1.43
CA ALA A 329 -48.58 -36.07 0.30
C ALA A 329 -47.29 -36.72 0.77
N GLY A 330 -47.25 -38.03 0.90
CA GLY A 330 -46.00 -38.79 0.87
C GLY A 330 -45.18 -38.29 -0.33
N PRO A 331 -43.87 -38.48 -0.36
CA PRO A 331 -43.10 -38.07 -1.52
C PRO A 331 -43.79 -38.67 -2.75
N GLU A 332 -44.41 -37.84 -3.58
CA GLU A 332 -44.60 -38.21 -4.99
C GLU A 332 -43.19 -38.46 -5.49
N ALA A 333 -42.73 -39.70 -5.24
CA ALA A 333 -41.74 -40.28 -6.09
C ALA A 333 -42.26 -39.99 -7.48
N GLN A 334 -41.68 -39.06 -8.21
CA GLN A 334 -41.76 -39.09 -9.64
C GLN A 334 -41.53 -40.54 -10.00
N ARG A 335 -42.62 -41.31 -10.24
CA ARG A 335 -42.51 -42.59 -10.88
C ARG A 335 -41.90 -42.25 -12.24
N LEU A 336 -40.58 -42.21 -12.24
CA LEU A 336 -39.82 -42.36 -13.45
C LEU A 336 -40.36 -43.66 -14.06
N ASP A 337 -41.20 -43.50 -15.09
CA ASP A 337 -41.78 -44.62 -15.80
C ASP A 337 -40.60 -45.47 -16.29
N HIS A 338 -40.31 -46.53 -15.55
CA HIS A 338 -39.22 -47.48 -15.89
C HIS A 338 -39.41 -48.03 -17.31
N ALA A 339 -40.67 -48.02 -17.84
CA ALA A 339 -40.96 -48.34 -19.21
C ALA A 339 -40.39 -47.32 -20.19
N VAL A 340 -40.43 -46.01 -19.89
CA VAL A 340 -39.84 -44.97 -20.73
C VAL A 340 -38.31 -45.02 -20.68
N ILE A 341 -37.72 -45.20 -19.50
CA ILE A 341 -36.27 -45.37 -19.38
C ILE A 341 -35.82 -46.65 -20.10
N GLY A 342 -36.52 -47.77 -19.91
CA GLY A 342 -36.23 -49.01 -20.61
C GLY A 342 -36.33 -48.85 -22.14
N GLY A 343 -37.33 -48.13 -22.63
CA GLY A 343 -37.48 -47.79 -24.04
C GLY A 343 -36.32 -46.96 -24.61
N VAL A 344 -35.95 -45.90 -23.91
CA VAL A 344 -34.85 -45.03 -24.35
C VAL A 344 -33.52 -45.78 -24.34
N VAL A 345 -33.24 -46.55 -23.29
CA VAL A 345 -32.00 -47.37 -23.19
C VAL A 345 -31.97 -48.41 -24.32
N ALA A 346 -33.08 -49.10 -24.61
CA ALA A 346 -33.17 -50.08 -25.69
C ALA A 346 -32.85 -49.45 -27.06
N VAL A 347 -33.42 -48.26 -27.35
CA VAL A 347 -33.18 -47.53 -28.60
C VAL A 347 -31.71 -47.07 -28.72
N VAL A 348 -31.12 -46.57 -27.63
CA VAL A 348 -29.71 -46.15 -27.63
C VAL A 348 -28.77 -47.33 -27.84
N VAL A 349 -29.02 -48.46 -27.16
CA VAL A 349 -28.21 -49.68 -27.33
C VAL A 349 -28.36 -50.24 -28.77
N PHE A 350 -29.58 -50.25 -29.32
CA PHE A 350 -29.81 -50.67 -30.69
C PHE A 350 -29.09 -49.74 -31.70
N ALA A 351 -29.12 -48.43 -31.52
CA ALA A 351 -28.42 -47.49 -32.36
C ALA A 351 -26.90 -47.70 -32.31
N ILE A 352 -26.32 -47.94 -31.12
CA ILE A 352 -24.88 -48.23 -30.94
C ILE A 352 -24.50 -49.54 -31.65
N LEU A 353 -25.32 -50.59 -31.53
CA LEU A 353 -25.10 -51.86 -32.23
C LEU A 353 -25.12 -51.68 -33.75
N CYS A 354 -26.10 -50.94 -34.29
CA CYS A 354 -26.16 -50.61 -35.71
C CYS A 354 -24.91 -49.85 -36.16
N LEU A 355 -24.45 -48.91 -35.38
CA LEU A 355 -23.24 -48.09 -35.66
C LEU A 355 -21.98 -48.97 -35.68
N LEU A 356 -21.84 -49.89 -34.72
CA LEU A 356 -20.74 -50.86 -34.67
C LEU A 356 -20.75 -51.82 -35.88
N ILE A 357 -21.95 -52.27 -36.32
CA ILE A 357 -22.07 -53.11 -37.51
C ILE A 357 -21.67 -52.33 -38.79
N VAL A 358 -22.09 -51.09 -38.91
CA VAL A 358 -21.73 -50.21 -40.02
C VAL A 358 -20.24 -49.95 -40.04
N LEU A 359 -19.66 -49.60 -38.88
CA LEU A 359 -18.20 -49.41 -38.71
C LEU A 359 -17.42 -50.71 -39.02
N GLY A 360 -17.91 -51.85 -38.51
CA GLY A 360 -17.28 -53.17 -38.82
C GLY A 360 -17.28 -53.49 -40.30
N ARG A 361 -18.40 -53.23 -41.00
CA ARG A 361 -18.49 -53.38 -42.46
C ARG A 361 -17.65 -52.36 -43.21
N TYR A 362 -17.51 -51.14 -42.70
CA TYR A 362 -16.69 -50.09 -43.26
C TYR A 362 -15.20 -50.49 -43.17
N PHE A 363 -14.72 -50.92 -41.98
CA PHE A 363 -13.35 -51.38 -41.79
C PHE A 363 -13.06 -52.70 -42.53
N ALA A 364 -14.03 -53.62 -42.69
CA ALA A 364 -13.89 -54.83 -43.47
C ALA A 364 -13.77 -54.55 -44.98
N ARG A 365 -14.38 -53.45 -45.47
CA ARG A 365 -14.37 -53.04 -46.89
C ARG A 365 -13.09 -52.26 -47.25
N HIS A 366 -12.37 -51.75 -46.25
CA HIS A 366 -11.13 -50.98 -46.42
C HIS A 366 -9.88 -51.75 -45.96
N LYS A 367 -9.90 -53.09 -45.96
CA LYS A 367 -8.69 -53.87 -45.93
C LYS A 367 -8.02 -53.84 -47.30
N GLY A 368 -7.41 -52.74 -47.66
CA GLY A 368 -6.56 -52.55 -48.80
C GLY A 368 -5.11 -52.29 -48.31
N THR A 369 -4.32 -53.31 -48.50
CA THR A 369 -2.88 -53.32 -48.78
C THR A 369 -2.03 -52.22 -48.09
N TYR A 370 -1.37 -52.58 -47.02
CA TYR A 370 -0.14 -51.92 -46.64
C TYR A 370 1.06 -52.71 -47.09
N PHE A 371 1.83 -52.15 -48.03
CA PHE A 371 3.16 -52.61 -48.41
C PHE A 371 4.11 -52.34 -47.24
N THR A 372 4.77 -53.39 -46.75
CA THR A 372 5.91 -53.32 -45.87
C THR A 372 7.12 -52.96 -46.71
N HIS A 373 7.71 -51.80 -46.45
CA HIS A 373 9.09 -51.53 -46.81
C HIS A 373 9.95 -51.68 -45.56
N GLU A 374 10.69 -52.80 -45.52
CA GLU A 374 11.87 -52.89 -44.68
C GLU A 374 12.96 -51.95 -45.23
N ALA A 375 13.43 -51.06 -44.39
CA ALA A 375 14.73 -50.44 -44.60
C ALA A 375 15.53 -50.61 -43.29
N LYS A 376 16.59 -51.37 -43.40
CA LYS A 376 17.66 -51.51 -42.41
C LYS A 376 18.38 -50.19 -42.18
N GLY A 377 18.85 -50.00 -40.97
CA GLY A 377 19.93 -49.06 -40.66
C GLY A 377 19.84 -48.56 -39.22
N ALA A 378 20.46 -49.25 -38.36
CA ALA A 378 21.64 -48.92 -37.54
C ALA A 378 21.41 -47.82 -36.48
N ASP A 379 21.55 -48.30 -35.25
CA ASP A 379 22.23 -47.68 -34.12
C ASP A 379 21.97 -46.22 -33.79
N ASP A 380 21.22 -45.98 -32.71
CA ASP A 380 21.77 -45.35 -31.52
C ASP A 380 20.75 -45.45 -30.39
N ALA A 381 21.18 -46.17 -29.35
CA ALA A 381 20.47 -46.25 -28.08
C ALA A 381 20.64 -44.93 -27.35
N ALA A 382 19.56 -44.23 -27.13
CA ALA A 382 19.48 -43.15 -26.13
C ALA A 382 18.75 -43.68 -24.90
N ASP A 383 19.42 -43.47 -23.82
CA ASP A 383 19.18 -43.88 -22.43
C ASP A 383 17.76 -43.99 -21.99
N ALA A 384 17.45 -45.09 -21.31
CA ALA A 384 16.18 -45.39 -20.63
C ALA A 384 15.89 -44.50 -19.43
N ASP A 385 16.80 -43.57 -19.03
CA ASP A 385 16.67 -42.76 -17.85
C ASP A 385 15.90 -41.42 -18.05
N THR A 386 15.63 -41.03 -19.29
CA THR A 386 14.92 -39.79 -19.58
C THR A 386 13.39 -39.94 -19.64
N ALA A 387 12.89 -41.20 -19.67
CA ALA A 387 11.45 -41.46 -19.71
C ALA A 387 10.77 -41.51 -18.33
N ILE A 388 11.53 -41.53 -17.21
CA ILE A 388 11.01 -41.65 -15.86
C ILE A 388 10.78 -40.25 -15.21
N ILE A 389 11.43 -39.20 -15.71
CA ILE A 389 11.32 -37.85 -15.11
C ILE A 389 10.07 -37.07 -15.58
N ASN A 390 9.42 -37.48 -16.66
CA ASN A 390 8.24 -36.78 -17.18
C ASN A 390 6.88 -37.38 -16.75
N ALA A 391 6.87 -38.39 -15.87
CA ALA A 391 5.62 -39.01 -15.36
C ALA A 391 5.24 -38.59 -13.92
N GLU A 392 6.05 -37.75 -13.26
CA GLU A 392 5.79 -37.27 -11.89
C GLU A 392 5.57 -35.75 -11.82
N GLY A 393 4.72 -35.23 -12.66
CA GLY A 393 4.36 -33.82 -12.69
C GLY A 393 2.86 -33.57 -12.78
N GLY A 394 2.10 -34.06 -11.82
CA GLY A 394 0.68 -33.81 -11.91
C GLY A 394 -0.17 -34.43 -10.79
N HIS A 395 0.04 -34.02 -9.56
CA HIS A 395 -1.00 -34.07 -8.51
C HIS A 395 -0.47 -33.35 -7.26
N ASN A 396 -0.86 -32.13 -7.10
CA ASN A 396 -0.88 -31.48 -5.81
C ASN A 396 -2.27 -30.94 -5.55
N ASN A 397 -3.06 -31.76 -4.90
CA ASN A 397 -4.16 -31.34 -4.03
C ASN A 397 -3.55 -31.11 -2.66
N SER A 398 -3.40 -29.88 -2.26
CA SER A 398 -3.10 -29.52 -0.88
C SER A 398 -4.39 -29.05 -0.22
N ASP A 399 -4.97 -29.93 0.58
CA ASP A 399 -5.91 -29.60 1.64
C ASP A 399 -5.18 -28.80 2.70
N GLU A 400 -5.43 -27.51 2.77
CA GLU A 400 -4.95 -26.66 3.85
C GLU A 400 -5.99 -26.60 4.97
N LYS A 401 -5.74 -27.37 6.03
CA LYS A 401 -6.41 -27.26 7.32
C LYS A 401 -6.03 -25.94 7.97
N LYS A 402 -7.01 -25.06 8.14
CA LYS A 402 -6.92 -23.92 9.06
C LYS A 402 -7.12 -24.40 10.49
N GLU A 403 -6.08 -24.32 11.31
CA GLU A 403 -6.18 -24.38 12.76
C GLU A 403 -6.49 -22.98 13.31
N TYR A 404 -7.54 -22.91 14.12
CA TYR A 404 -7.87 -21.75 14.96
C TYR A 404 -7.10 -21.85 16.27
N TYR A 405 -6.39 -20.78 16.65
CA TYR A 405 -6.04 -20.49 18.05
C TYR A 405 -6.63 -19.15 18.47
N ILE A 406 -7.44 -19.22 19.48
CA ILE A 406 -7.93 -18.35 20.57
C ILE A 406 -7.65 -16.85 20.43
#